data_b5b682334e78e1c76a27e57361ee78bd
#
_entry.id   b5b682334e78e1c76a27e57361ee78bd
#
_cell.length_a   1.000
_cell.length_b   1.000
_cell.length_c   1.000
_cell.angle_alpha   90.00
_cell.angle_beta   90.00
_cell.angle_gamma   90.00
#
_symmetry.space_group_name_H-M   'P 1'
#
loop_
_entity.id
_entity.type
_entity.pdbx_description
1 polymer ?
#
loop_
_entity_poly.entity_id
_entity_poly.type
_entity_poly.pdbx_seq_one_letter_code
_entity_poly.pdbx_strand_id
1 'polypeptide(L)'
;VGSEMCIRDRLCVPRYLPTTNKTHTLTSLGEMLLPVIEANKGRCFVLCTSYTMMRGLAEYFREKSMLSILVQGETSKGKLLEQFTYTSHSVLVATSSFWEGIDVRGDALSLVIIDKLPFTAPDDPLLKARIEDCKLQGGDPFNDIQIPEAVITLKQGVGRLIRGIRDRGVVIICDNRLVMRNYGETFLKSLPNSSRTRDLNKVIQFLQNQ
;
A
#
# COMPACT_ATOMS: atom_id res chain seq x y z
N VAL A 1 -6.07 28.09 -23.52
CA VAL A 1 -5.42 28.21 -22.20
C VAL A 1 -5.74 26.91 -21.49
N GLY A 2 -4.84 25.91 -21.61
CA GLY A 2 -4.98 24.62 -20.96
C GLY A 2 -4.76 24.80 -19.46
N SER A 3 -5.76 24.45 -18.66
CA SER A 3 -5.57 24.30 -17.23
C SER A 3 -4.56 23.19 -17.01
N GLU A 4 -3.34 23.53 -16.61
CA GLU A 4 -2.44 22.60 -15.98
C GLU A 4 -3.14 22.10 -14.71
N MET A 5 -3.80 20.97 -14.85
CA MET A 5 -4.33 20.23 -13.71
C MET A 5 -3.10 19.76 -12.93
N CYS A 6 -2.72 20.50 -11.89
CA CYS A 6 -1.64 20.10 -11.00
C CYS A 6 -2.00 18.74 -10.43
N ILE A 7 -1.43 17.68 -11.02
CA ILE A 7 -1.55 16.34 -10.49
C ILE A 7 -0.79 16.33 -9.17
N ARG A 8 -1.54 16.40 -8.06
CA ARG A 8 -1.03 16.51 -6.69
C ARG A 8 -0.65 15.15 -6.11
N ASP A 9 -1.11 14.08 -6.75
CA ASP A 9 -0.92 12.72 -6.28
C ASP A 9 0.11 11.97 -7.13
N ARG A 10 0.85 11.09 -6.50
CA ARG A 10 1.86 10.27 -7.17
C ARG A 10 1.65 8.79 -6.85
N LEU A 11 1.69 7.99 -7.91
CA LEU A 11 1.76 6.55 -7.82
C LEU A 11 3.18 6.10 -8.17
N CYS A 12 3.84 5.42 -7.24
CA CYS A 12 5.17 4.85 -7.47
C CYS A 12 5.12 3.33 -7.45
N VAL A 13 5.63 2.72 -8.51
CA VAL A 13 5.99 1.29 -8.54
C VAL A 13 7.50 1.22 -8.67
N PRO A 14 8.27 0.99 -7.59
CA PRO A 14 9.72 1.06 -7.63
C PRO A 14 10.32 0.16 -8.70
N ARG A 15 11.37 0.64 -9.38
CA ARG A 15 12.03 -0.13 -10.45
C ARG A 15 12.78 -1.33 -9.89
N TYR A 16 13.47 -1.13 -8.79
CA TYR A 16 14.32 -2.13 -8.13
C TYR A 16 13.64 -2.59 -6.86
N LEU A 17 12.85 -3.66 -6.98
CA LEU A 17 12.26 -4.32 -5.83
C LEU A 17 13.12 -5.52 -5.44
N PRO A 18 13.24 -5.82 -4.13
CA PRO A 18 13.93 -7.01 -3.69
C PRO A 18 13.32 -8.25 -4.34
N THR A 19 14.17 -9.12 -4.87
CA THR A 19 13.71 -10.43 -5.37
C THR A 19 13.18 -11.26 -4.20
N THR A 20 12.15 -12.06 -4.46
CA THR A 20 11.38 -12.83 -3.48
C THR A 20 12.15 -13.95 -2.77
N ASN A 21 13.46 -13.93 -2.73
CA ASN A 21 14.28 -14.86 -1.93
C ASN A 21 14.08 -14.51 -0.44
N LYS A 22 13.40 -15.38 0.26
CA LYS A 22 12.71 -15.17 1.54
C LYS A 22 13.53 -14.58 2.69
N THR A 23 14.84 -14.69 2.72
CA THR A 23 15.67 -14.30 3.87
C THR A 23 16.09 -12.83 3.85
N HIS A 24 16.23 -12.22 2.68
CA HIS A 24 16.70 -10.82 2.55
C HIS A 24 15.62 -9.84 2.11
N THR A 25 14.44 -10.33 1.72
CA THR A 25 13.36 -9.48 1.17
C THR A 25 12.87 -8.43 2.16
N LEU A 26 12.74 -8.81 3.43
CA LEU A 26 12.25 -7.91 4.48
C LEU A 26 13.23 -6.77 4.73
N THR A 27 14.50 -7.09 4.98
CA THR A 27 15.56 -6.10 5.24
C THR A 27 15.72 -5.16 4.06
N SER A 28 15.83 -5.70 2.84
CA SER A 28 15.97 -4.89 1.63
C SER A 28 14.75 -4.01 1.35
N LEU A 29 13.55 -4.49 1.67
CA LEU A 29 12.33 -3.69 1.58
C LEU A 29 12.33 -2.56 2.62
N GLY A 30 12.72 -2.87 3.85
CA GLY A 30 12.87 -1.88 4.92
C GLY A 30 13.89 -0.80 4.58
N GLU A 31 15.08 -1.19 4.08
CA GLU A 31 16.14 -0.27 3.62
C GLU A 31 15.66 0.65 2.49
N MET A 32 14.86 0.11 1.56
CA MET A 32 14.32 0.87 0.45
C MET A 32 13.24 1.87 0.89
N LEU A 33 12.39 1.49 1.82
CA LEU A 33 11.22 2.26 2.24
C LEU A 33 11.52 3.30 3.32
N LEU A 34 12.46 3.02 4.22
CA LEU A 34 12.75 3.88 5.36
C LEU A 34 13.09 5.34 4.95
N PRO A 35 13.96 5.60 3.96
CA PRO A 35 14.25 6.98 3.53
C PRO A 35 13.02 7.74 3.02
N VAL A 36 12.07 7.03 2.40
CA VAL A 36 10.83 7.64 1.91
C VAL A 36 9.91 8.00 3.08
N ILE A 37 9.79 7.11 4.06
CA ILE A 37 8.97 7.31 5.27
C ILE A 37 9.54 8.46 6.10
N GLU A 38 10.85 8.56 6.23
CA GLU A 38 11.53 9.66 6.94
C GLU A 38 11.35 10.99 6.21
N ALA A 39 11.48 11.01 4.87
CA ALA A 39 11.23 12.20 4.06
C ALA A 39 9.80 12.72 4.23
N ASN A 40 8.83 11.82 4.45
CA ASN A 40 7.44 12.16 4.76
C ASN A 40 7.21 12.51 6.24
N LYS A 41 8.23 12.42 7.07
CA LYS A 41 8.12 12.60 8.52
C LYS A 41 7.09 11.67 9.16
N GLY A 42 7.09 10.39 8.81
CA GLY A 42 6.03 9.45 9.13
C GLY A 42 4.77 9.71 8.29
N ARG A 43 3.63 9.99 8.94
CA ARG A 43 2.31 10.19 8.30
C ARG A 43 2.01 9.13 7.24
N CYS A 44 2.33 7.90 7.56
CA CYS A 44 2.40 6.79 6.62
C CYS A 44 1.60 5.57 7.10
N PHE A 45 0.85 4.96 6.17
CA PHE A 45 0.37 3.59 6.32
C PHE A 45 1.26 2.64 5.53
N VAL A 46 1.72 1.59 6.20
CA VAL A 46 2.41 0.45 5.57
C VAL A 46 1.48 -0.75 5.65
N LEU A 47 0.97 -1.16 4.51
CA LEU A 47 -0.07 -2.16 4.37
C LEU A 47 0.54 -3.44 3.80
N CYS A 48 0.58 -4.48 4.63
CA CYS A 48 1.21 -5.75 4.33
C CYS A 48 0.18 -6.83 3.98
N THR A 49 0.55 -7.77 3.12
CA THR A 49 -0.28 -8.92 2.76
C THR A 49 -0.13 -10.09 3.74
N SER A 50 0.81 -10.02 4.68
CA SER A 50 1.00 -11.05 5.70
C SER A 50 1.40 -10.47 7.05
N TYR A 51 1.01 -11.14 8.13
CA TYR A 51 1.41 -10.79 9.50
C TYR A 51 2.92 -10.88 9.72
N THR A 52 3.58 -11.83 9.08
CA THR A 52 5.05 -11.98 9.16
C THR A 52 5.77 -10.75 8.58
N MET A 53 5.34 -10.28 7.41
CA MET A 53 5.91 -9.07 6.79
C MET A 53 5.60 -7.83 7.63
N MET A 54 4.37 -7.72 8.12
CA MET A 54 3.93 -6.62 8.97
C MET A 54 4.80 -6.48 10.23
N ARG A 55 4.98 -7.57 10.98
CA ARG A 55 5.78 -7.57 12.20
C ARG A 55 7.26 -7.28 11.92
N GLY A 56 7.82 -7.94 10.90
CA GLY A 56 9.21 -7.75 10.56
C GLY A 56 9.55 -6.33 10.08
N LEU A 57 8.70 -5.71 9.26
CA LEU A 57 8.88 -4.31 8.87
C LEU A 57 8.71 -3.36 10.06
N ALA A 58 7.75 -3.64 10.94
CA ALA A 58 7.56 -2.83 12.14
C ALA A 58 8.78 -2.86 13.07
N GLU A 59 9.35 -4.04 13.31
CA GLU A 59 10.61 -4.20 14.07
C GLU A 59 11.76 -3.46 13.39
N TYR A 60 11.93 -3.65 12.10
CA TYR A 60 12.96 -2.97 11.33
C TYR A 60 12.88 -1.44 11.46
N PHE A 61 11.68 -0.87 11.32
CA PHE A 61 11.51 0.57 11.43
C PHE A 61 11.72 1.07 12.87
N ARG A 62 11.33 0.32 13.89
CA ARG A 62 11.60 0.65 15.30
C ARG A 62 13.08 0.67 15.63
N GLU A 63 13.85 -0.26 15.07
CA GLU A 63 15.29 -0.34 15.30
C GLU A 63 16.07 0.74 14.55
N LYS A 64 15.62 1.15 13.38
CA LYS A 64 16.37 2.00 12.45
C LYS A 64 15.89 3.44 12.39
N SER A 65 14.80 3.81 13.06
CA SER A 65 14.28 5.18 13.05
C SER A 65 13.80 5.64 14.41
N MET A 66 13.60 6.95 14.54
CA MET A 66 13.00 7.58 15.72
C MET A 66 11.50 7.85 15.55
N LEU A 67 10.88 7.28 14.50
CA LEU A 67 9.46 7.43 14.22
C LEU A 67 8.61 6.63 15.21
N SER A 68 7.41 7.12 15.48
CA SER A 68 6.42 6.38 16.26
C SER A 68 5.80 5.27 15.41
N ILE A 69 6.16 4.01 15.65
CA ILE A 69 5.70 2.85 14.89
C ILE A 69 4.53 2.20 15.64
N LEU A 70 3.34 2.34 15.08
CA LEU A 70 2.10 1.74 15.55
C LEU A 70 1.82 0.46 14.77
N VAL A 71 1.45 -0.62 15.44
CA VAL A 71 1.28 -1.94 14.80
C VAL A 71 -0.09 -2.51 15.08
N GLN A 72 -0.74 -3.03 14.05
CA GLN A 72 -2.00 -3.75 14.20
C GLN A 72 -1.86 -4.91 15.17
N GLY A 73 -2.78 -4.98 16.15
CA GLY A 73 -2.81 -6.02 17.16
C GLY A 73 -2.16 -5.64 18.50
N GLU A 74 -1.43 -4.53 18.59
CA GLU A 74 -0.88 -4.04 19.87
C GLU A 74 -1.94 -3.37 20.74
N THR A 75 -2.95 -2.79 20.10
CA THR A 75 -4.13 -2.26 20.79
C THR A 75 -5.36 -2.33 19.87
N SER A 76 -6.51 -1.85 20.35
CA SER A 76 -7.72 -1.85 19.52
C SER A 76 -7.58 -0.93 18.30
N LYS A 77 -8.27 -1.27 17.21
CA LYS A 77 -8.26 -0.51 15.94
C LYS A 77 -8.57 0.98 16.16
N GLY A 78 -9.57 1.28 16.99
CA GLY A 78 -9.95 2.67 17.29
C GLY A 78 -8.83 3.44 17.97
N LYS A 79 -8.17 2.85 18.98
CA LYS A 79 -7.03 3.47 19.67
C LYS A 79 -5.83 3.65 18.75
N LEU A 80 -5.53 2.69 17.88
CA LEU A 80 -4.44 2.85 16.90
C LEU A 80 -4.69 4.03 15.96
N LEU A 81 -5.90 4.18 15.46
CA LEU A 81 -6.27 5.29 14.58
C LEU A 81 -6.24 6.64 15.30
N GLU A 82 -6.69 6.66 16.55
CA GLU A 82 -6.60 7.84 17.40
C GLU A 82 -5.13 8.23 17.64
N GLN A 83 -4.30 7.29 18.06
CA GLN A 83 -2.86 7.50 18.23
C GLN A 83 -2.20 7.98 16.93
N PHE A 84 -2.51 7.35 15.79
CA PHE A 84 -1.98 7.76 14.50
C PHE A 84 -2.36 9.21 14.14
N THR A 85 -3.60 9.61 14.43
CA THR A 85 -4.08 10.95 14.09
C THR A 85 -3.46 12.04 14.98
N TYR A 86 -3.28 11.75 16.27
CA TYR A 86 -2.80 12.74 17.25
C TYR A 86 -1.29 12.68 17.49
N THR A 87 -0.62 11.61 17.10
CA THR A 87 0.85 11.51 17.25
C THR A 87 1.52 11.99 15.97
N SER A 88 2.27 13.07 16.07
CA SER A 88 3.11 13.53 14.97
C SER A 88 4.17 12.49 14.61
N HIS A 89 4.51 12.39 13.32
CA HIS A 89 5.56 11.50 12.81
C HIS A 89 5.30 10.00 13.05
N SER A 90 4.02 9.59 13.05
CA SER A 90 3.63 8.19 13.23
C SER A 90 3.58 7.42 11.92
N VAL A 91 3.87 6.13 12.02
CA VAL A 91 3.74 5.13 10.96
C VAL A 91 2.85 4.02 11.47
N LEU A 92 1.78 3.71 10.75
CA LEU A 92 0.91 2.59 11.07
C LEU A 92 1.21 1.42 10.15
N VAL A 93 1.66 0.31 10.73
CA VAL A 93 1.95 -0.93 10.01
C VAL A 93 0.82 -1.93 10.28
N ALA A 94 0.14 -2.35 9.22
CA ALA A 94 -1.06 -3.18 9.33
C ALA A 94 -1.21 -4.14 8.14
N THR A 95 -2.12 -5.11 8.25
CA THR A 95 -2.49 -5.99 7.14
C THR A 95 -3.69 -5.43 6.36
N SER A 96 -3.98 -6.02 5.21
CA SER A 96 -5.07 -5.59 4.33
C SER A 96 -6.45 -5.57 5.01
N SER A 97 -6.69 -6.47 5.96
CA SER A 97 -7.93 -6.48 6.75
C SER A 97 -8.16 -5.23 7.59
N PHE A 98 -7.09 -4.48 7.87
CA PHE A 98 -7.18 -3.23 8.61
C PHE A 98 -7.75 -2.08 7.77
N TRP A 99 -7.69 -2.16 6.43
CA TRP A 99 -8.09 -1.08 5.52
C TRP A 99 -9.59 -0.81 5.53
N GLU A 100 -10.38 -1.82 5.87
CA GLU A 100 -11.83 -1.70 5.90
C GLU A 100 -12.28 -0.75 7.03
N GLY A 101 -13.12 0.22 6.68
CA GLY A 101 -13.72 1.14 7.67
C GLY A 101 -12.75 2.15 8.31
N ILE A 102 -11.53 2.34 7.78
CA ILE A 102 -10.63 3.40 8.25
C ILE A 102 -11.08 4.75 7.70
N ASP A 103 -11.17 5.75 8.57
CA ASP A 103 -11.35 7.14 8.21
C ASP A 103 -10.29 8.00 8.91
N VAL A 104 -9.18 8.27 8.21
CA VAL A 104 -8.17 9.23 8.65
C VAL A 104 -8.23 10.44 7.73
N ARG A 105 -8.46 11.61 8.29
CA ARG A 105 -8.67 12.86 7.55
C ARG A 105 -7.41 13.73 7.51
N GLY A 106 -7.29 14.46 6.42
CA GLY A 106 -6.38 15.58 6.28
C GLY A 106 -4.90 15.21 6.30
N ASP A 107 -4.10 16.08 6.87
CA ASP A 107 -2.65 16.04 6.83
C ASP A 107 -2.00 14.89 7.65
N ALA A 108 -2.81 14.13 8.38
CA ALA A 108 -2.31 13.01 9.19
C ALA A 108 -1.77 11.84 8.34
N LEU A 109 -2.29 11.67 7.11
CA LEU A 109 -1.88 10.60 6.20
C LEU A 109 -1.56 11.20 4.82
N SER A 110 -0.32 11.11 4.40
CA SER A 110 0.15 11.58 3.08
C SER A 110 0.96 10.53 2.30
N LEU A 111 1.20 9.36 2.90
CA LEU A 111 1.92 8.26 2.27
C LEU A 111 1.24 6.93 2.58
N VAL A 112 0.94 6.16 1.54
CA VAL A 112 0.49 4.77 1.67
C VAL A 112 1.48 3.87 0.93
N ILE A 113 1.97 2.86 1.62
CA ILE A 113 2.88 1.84 1.08
C ILE A 113 2.16 0.50 1.12
N ILE A 114 2.17 -0.22 0.01
CA ILE A 114 1.57 -1.53 -0.15
C ILE A 114 2.68 -2.51 -0.55
N ASP A 115 2.90 -3.54 0.23
CA ASP A 115 4.00 -4.49 0.02
C ASP A 115 3.82 -5.34 -1.24
N LYS A 116 2.59 -5.79 -1.51
CA LYS A 116 2.23 -6.62 -2.66
C LYS A 116 0.80 -6.36 -3.09
N LEU A 117 0.45 -6.76 -4.31
CA LEU A 117 -0.94 -6.80 -4.76
C LEU A 117 -1.76 -7.71 -3.83
N PRO A 118 -2.94 -7.25 -3.34
CA PRO A 118 -3.70 -7.92 -2.29
C PRO A 118 -4.55 -9.08 -2.84
N PHE A 119 -3.91 -10.06 -3.47
CA PHE A 119 -4.57 -11.30 -3.83
C PHE A 119 -4.91 -12.10 -2.57
N THR A 120 -6.11 -12.68 -2.54
CA THR A 120 -6.51 -13.61 -1.48
C THR A 120 -5.56 -14.81 -1.44
N ALA A 121 -5.23 -15.27 -0.24
CA ALA A 121 -4.33 -16.40 -0.05
C ALA A 121 -4.89 -17.68 -0.72
N PRO A 122 -4.04 -18.47 -1.40
CA PRO A 122 -4.49 -19.65 -2.14
C PRO A 122 -5.10 -20.75 -1.27
N ASP A 123 -4.84 -20.72 0.01
CA ASP A 123 -5.34 -21.67 1.02
C ASP A 123 -6.67 -21.25 1.65
N ASP A 124 -7.19 -20.06 1.31
CA ASP A 124 -8.49 -19.58 1.78
C ASP A 124 -9.61 -20.52 1.31
N PRO A 125 -10.43 -21.08 2.23
CA PRO A 125 -11.46 -22.06 1.90
C PRO A 125 -12.56 -21.50 1.02
N LEU A 126 -12.95 -20.24 1.22
CA LEU A 126 -13.99 -19.60 0.42
C LEU A 126 -13.51 -19.36 -1.01
N LEU A 127 -12.26 -18.90 -1.16
CA LEU A 127 -11.66 -18.73 -2.48
C LEU A 127 -11.58 -20.07 -3.22
N LYS A 128 -11.17 -21.16 -2.54
CA LYS A 128 -11.13 -22.51 -3.14
C LYS A 128 -12.49 -22.95 -3.67
N ALA A 129 -13.54 -22.83 -2.87
CA ALA A 129 -14.89 -23.20 -3.26
C ALA A 129 -15.37 -22.39 -4.49
N ARG A 130 -15.10 -21.10 -4.52
CA ARG A 130 -15.45 -20.22 -5.64
C ARG A 130 -14.65 -20.52 -6.91
N ILE A 131 -13.39 -20.91 -6.77
CA ILE A 131 -12.53 -21.35 -7.89
C ILE A 131 -13.11 -22.65 -8.51
N GLU A 132 -13.51 -23.59 -7.68
CA GLU A 132 -14.12 -24.85 -8.15
C GLU A 132 -15.43 -24.60 -8.88
N ASP A 133 -16.32 -23.81 -8.31
CA ASP A 133 -17.60 -23.45 -8.95
C ASP A 133 -17.39 -22.73 -10.28
N CYS A 134 -16.48 -21.74 -10.34
CA CYS A 134 -16.15 -21.04 -11.57
C CYS A 134 -15.64 -22.00 -12.68
N LYS A 135 -14.77 -22.96 -12.31
CA LYS A 135 -14.28 -23.96 -13.26
C LYS A 135 -15.39 -24.88 -13.77
N LEU A 136 -16.32 -25.30 -12.91
CA LEU A 136 -17.47 -26.11 -13.29
C LEU A 136 -18.38 -25.38 -14.30
N GLN A 137 -18.44 -24.04 -14.21
CA GLN A 137 -19.19 -23.21 -15.14
C GLN A 137 -18.37 -22.83 -16.39
N GLY A 138 -17.15 -23.34 -16.56
CA GLY A 138 -16.28 -23.09 -17.71
C GLY A 138 -15.58 -21.71 -17.68
N GLY A 139 -15.54 -21.02 -16.54
CA GLY A 139 -14.89 -19.73 -16.35
C GLY A 139 -13.38 -19.83 -16.08
N ASP A 140 -12.71 -18.68 -16.07
CA ASP A 140 -11.31 -18.52 -15.68
C ASP A 140 -11.24 -17.89 -14.26
N PRO A 141 -11.00 -18.69 -13.20
CA PRO A 141 -11.03 -18.19 -11.83
C PRO A 141 -10.05 -17.06 -11.56
N PHE A 142 -8.93 -17.02 -12.25
CA PHE A 142 -7.95 -15.95 -12.05
C PHE A 142 -8.47 -14.60 -12.59
N ASN A 143 -9.00 -14.60 -13.81
CA ASN A 143 -9.53 -13.39 -14.42
C ASN A 143 -10.92 -13.01 -13.91
N ASP A 144 -11.77 -13.99 -13.59
CA ASP A 144 -13.18 -13.77 -13.25
C ASP A 144 -13.39 -13.50 -11.75
N ILE A 145 -12.47 -13.98 -10.87
CA ILE A 145 -12.60 -13.85 -9.40
C ILE A 145 -11.42 -13.13 -8.80
N GLN A 146 -10.19 -13.66 -8.96
CA GLN A 146 -9.05 -13.20 -8.17
C GLN A 146 -8.60 -11.77 -8.54
N ILE A 147 -8.52 -11.44 -9.83
CA ILE A 147 -8.15 -10.10 -10.28
C ILE A 147 -9.20 -9.07 -9.85
N PRO A 148 -10.52 -9.24 -10.10
CA PRO A 148 -11.54 -8.28 -9.66
C PRO A 148 -11.52 -8.03 -8.15
N GLU A 149 -11.40 -9.07 -7.33
CA GLU A 149 -11.33 -8.93 -5.87
C GLU A 149 -10.08 -8.16 -5.42
N ALA A 150 -8.92 -8.51 -5.96
CA ALA A 150 -7.68 -7.82 -5.64
C ALA A 150 -7.70 -6.35 -6.09
N VAL A 151 -8.33 -6.04 -7.23
CA VAL A 151 -8.55 -4.66 -7.71
C VAL A 151 -9.42 -3.87 -6.73
N ILE A 152 -10.53 -4.44 -6.27
CA ILE A 152 -11.42 -3.78 -5.30
C ILE A 152 -10.67 -3.51 -4.00
N THR A 153 -9.95 -4.49 -3.48
CA THR A 153 -9.16 -4.35 -2.24
C THR A 153 -8.09 -3.28 -2.38
N LEU A 154 -7.34 -3.28 -3.50
CA LEU A 154 -6.33 -2.27 -3.76
C LEU A 154 -6.95 -0.86 -3.85
N LYS A 155 -8.06 -0.72 -4.57
CA LYS A 155 -8.78 0.54 -4.72
C LYS A 155 -9.27 1.08 -3.38
N GLN A 156 -9.76 0.21 -2.49
CA GLN A 156 -10.14 0.59 -1.14
C GLN A 156 -8.95 1.12 -0.33
N GLY A 157 -7.80 0.44 -0.38
CA GLY A 157 -6.57 0.86 0.31
C GLY A 157 -6.07 2.22 -0.19
N VAL A 158 -5.97 2.39 -1.50
CA VAL A 158 -5.52 3.64 -2.13
C VAL A 158 -6.53 4.77 -1.90
N GLY A 159 -7.82 4.48 -1.96
CA GLY A 159 -8.89 5.46 -1.74
C GLY A 159 -8.92 6.04 -0.32
N ARG A 160 -8.17 5.48 0.62
CA ARG A 160 -8.01 6.06 1.97
C ARG A 160 -7.11 7.29 1.99
N LEU A 161 -6.18 7.37 1.05
CA LEU A 161 -5.26 8.50 0.92
C LEU A 161 -5.86 9.64 0.08
N ILE A 162 -6.51 9.30 -1.03
CA ILE A 162 -6.97 10.26 -2.05
C ILE A 162 -8.48 10.43 -1.93
N ARG A 163 -8.93 11.43 -1.17
CA ARG A 163 -10.37 11.68 -0.91
C ARG A 163 -10.89 12.97 -1.48
N GLY A 164 -10.04 13.95 -1.68
CA GLY A 164 -10.45 15.29 -2.10
C GLY A 164 -9.56 15.89 -3.19
N ILE A 165 -10.12 16.87 -3.90
CA ILE A 165 -9.41 17.61 -4.96
C ILE A 165 -8.19 18.38 -4.41
N ARG A 166 -8.12 18.56 -3.09
CA ARG A 166 -7.05 19.30 -2.41
C ARG A 166 -6.03 18.42 -1.71
N ASP A 167 -6.30 17.12 -1.58
CA ASP A 167 -5.39 16.20 -0.91
C ASP A 167 -4.14 15.99 -1.77
N ARG A 168 -3.00 15.87 -1.10
CA ARG A 168 -1.72 15.54 -1.72
C ARG A 168 -1.20 14.28 -1.09
N GLY A 169 -0.87 13.29 -1.90
CA GLY A 169 -0.38 12.06 -1.36
C GLY A 169 0.44 11.23 -2.33
N VAL A 170 1.14 10.27 -1.75
CA VAL A 170 1.93 9.29 -2.49
C VAL A 170 1.46 7.90 -2.14
N VAL A 171 1.23 7.09 -3.16
CA VAL A 171 1.01 5.65 -3.04
C VAL A 171 2.22 4.93 -3.63
N ILE A 172 2.81 4.04 -2.85
CA ILE A 172 3.90 3.16 -3.31
C ILE A 172 3.39 1.73 -3.30
N ILE A 173 3.47 1.04 -4.44
CA ILE A 173 3.11 -0.36 -4.57
C ILE A 173 4.38 -1.15 -4.89
N CYS A 174 4.82 -1.97 -3.95
CA CYS A 174 6.07 -2.73 -4.02
C CYS A 174 5.88 -4.07 -4.73
N ASP A 175 5.19 -4.05 -5.88
CA ASP A 175 4.92 -5.26 -6.65
C ASP A 175 5.11 -5.02 -8.16
N ASN A 176 6.19 -5.59 -8.70
CA ASN A 176 6.50 -5.46 -10.12
C ASN A 176 5.47 -6.11 -11.05
N ARG A 177 4.63 -7.02 -10.55
CA ARG A 177 3.57 -7.63 -11.34
C ARG A 177 2.62 -6.59 -11.92
N LEU A 178 2.48 -5.45 -11.23
CA LEU A 178 1.65 -4.32 -11.66
C LEU A 178 2.10 -3.71 -13.00
N VAL A 179 3.40 -3.79 -13.33
CA VAL A 179 3.98 -3.23 -14.56
C VAL A 179 4.48 -4.29 -15.53
N MET A 180 4.66 -5.54 -15.07
CA MET A 180 5.22 -6.62 -15.89
C MET A 180 4.18 -7.64 -16.37
N ARG A 181 3.00 -7.67 -15.78
CA ARG A 181 1.93 -8.61 -16.14
C ARG A 181 0.82 -7.92 -16.89
N ASN A 182 0.21 -8.62 -17.84
CA ASN A 182 -0.89 -8.09 -18.66
C ASN A 182 -2.06 -7.56 -17.83
N TYR A 183 -2.38 -8.25 -16.73
CA TYR A 183 -3.44 -7.83 -15.82
C TYR A 183 -3.10 -6.56 -14.99
N GLY A 184 -1.83 -6.17 -14.94
CA GLY A 184 -1.41 -4.99 -14.16
C GLY A 184 -2.09 -3.70 -14.61
N GLU A 185 -2.39 -3.59 -15.91
CA GLU A 185 -3.12 -2.43 -16.44
C GLU A 185 -4.55 -2.33 -15.90
N THR A 186 -5.22 -3.44 -15.62
CA THR A 186 -6.54 -3.46 -14.98
C THR A 186 -6.49 -2.80 -13.60
N PHE A 187 -5.47 -3.10 -12.81
CA PHE A 187 -5.24 -2.42 -11.54
C PHE A 187 -4.96 -0.93 -11.72
N LEU A 188 -4.05 -0.58 -12.63
CA LEU A 188 -3.65 0.81 -12.87
C LEU A 188 -4.82 1.69 -13.36
N LYS A 189 -5.70 1.16 -14.19
CA LYS A 189 -6.91 1.85 -14.68
C LYS A 189 -7.97 2.03 -13.59
N SER A 190 -7.97 1.17 -12.58
CA SER A 190 -8.93 1.25 -11.46
C SER A 190 -8.56 2.31 -10.43
N LEU A 191 -7.30 2.74 -10.41
CA LEU A 191 -6.80 3.73 -9.47
C LEU A 191 -7.07 5.16 -9.96
N PRO A 192 -7.18 6.14 -9.04
CA PRO A 192 -7.34 7.54 -9.40
C PRO A 192 -6.22 8.03 -10.33
N ASN A 193 -6.53 9.00 -11.18
CA ASN A 193 -5.54 9.63 -12.05
C ASN A 193 -4.46 10.30 -11.20
N SER A 194 -3.23 9.81 -11.35
CA SER A 194 -2.06 10.28 -10.62
C SER A 194 -0.83 10.29 -11.52
N SER A 195 0.14 11.14 -11.19
CA SER A 195 1.44 11.10 -11.86
C SER A 195 2.17 9.81 -11.48
N ARG A 196 2.56 9.02 -12.47
CA ARG A 196 3.21 7.72 -12.27
C ARG A 196 4.72 7.85 -12.34
N THR A 197 5.42 7.18 -11.44
CA THR A 197 6.89 7.10 -11.43
C THR A 197 7.36 5.71 -11.02
N ARG A 198 8.59 5.39 -11.37
CA ARG A 198 9.30 4.19 -10.90
C ARG A 198 10.56 4.56 -10.11
N ASP A 199 10.75 5.84 -9.85
CA ASP A 199 11.93 6.39 -9.19
C ASP A 199 11.57 6.93 -7.81
N LEU A 200 12.07 6.26 -6.76
CA LEU A 200 11.84 6.64 -5.37
C LEU A 200 12.51 7.98 -5.02
N ASN A 201 13.60 8.37 -5.68
CA ASN A 201 14.22 9.68 -5.43
C ASN A 201 13.28 10.83 -5.81
N LYS A 202 12.52 10.67 -6.91
CA LYS A 202 11.49 11.64 -7.28
C LYS A 202 10.36 11.72 -6.25
N VAL A 203 10.04 10.59 -5.62
CA VAL A 203 9.05 10.54 -4.52
C VAL A 203 9.60 11.28 -3.30
N ILE A 204 10.83 11.01 -2.89
CA ILE A 204 11.50 11.68 -1.76
C ILE A 204 11.51 13.19 -1.97
N GLN A 205 11.97 13.65 -3.14
CA GLN A 205 11.98 15.08 -3.48
C GLN A 205 10.59 15.72 -3.41
N PHE A 206 9.56 15.00 -3.90
CA PHE A 206 8.18 15.48 -3.84
C PHE A 206 7.68 15.61 -2.40
N LEU A 207 7.99 14.64 -1.53
CA LEU A 207 7.58 14.64 -0.12
C LEU A 207 8.30 15.71 0.70
N GLN A 208 9.56 15.99 0.40
CA GLN A 208 10.35 17.04 1.08
C GLN A 208 9.89 18.46 0.73
N ASN A 209 9.22 18.63 -0.41
CA ASN A 209 8.71 19.92 -0.87
C ASN A 209 7.24 20.16 -0.46
N GLN A 210 6.70 19.35 0.45
CA GLN A 210 5.39 19.52 1.07
C GLN A 210 5.54 20.20 2.44
#